data_40568a4fd0567986e5278b0e71e612d7
#
_entry.id   40568a4fd0567986e5278b0e71e612d7
#
_cell.length_a   1.000
_cell.length_b   1.000
_cell.length_c   1.000
_cell.angle_alpha   90.00
_cell.angle_beta   90.00
_cell.angle_gamma   90.00
#
_symmetry.space_group_name_H-M   'P 1'
#
loop_
_entity.id
_entity.type
_entity.pdbx_description
1 polymer ?
#
loop_
_entity_poly.entity_id
_entity_poly.type
_entity_poly.pdbx_seq_one_letter_code
_entity_poly.pdbx_strand_id
1 'polypeptide(L)'
;MINKLKKVVNSKWFRLIFSVVLIFFAFRKIDVVALLAEISLVKPIYVVGILLYMAIVMFIGGVRWSILLLKNPTFKDYLIFTKATYRGVFYSLFFPTAMAGDLLKWLSLQESYPELSKTRIASSVIIDRIVGLTAFGIMALMALVVGKLLKYQFPEYLLWFFVFLNIGIVLFYLAVMLVDFDKLLGRFNKLKKVLEVLDLFKNENKKRILISLLISLVGEPIWQAPFWFYSLIFQAGISYLQVLIFLPIISLILVLPISVAGFGARENLFLYFFGTLGIVNEKILLVSTFGGLMGILNSLIGGLFLLF
;
A
#
# COMPACT_ATOMS: atom_id res chain seq x y z
N MET A 1 27.08 -12.90 17.15
CA MET A 1 26.39 -11.63 17.26
C MET A 1 25.02 -11.63 16.56
N ILE A 2 24.93 -12.07 15.32
CA ILE A 2 23.68 -12.13 14.52
C ILE A 2 22.59 -13.01 15.14
N ASN A 3 22.91 -14.14 15.75
CA ASN A 3 21.92 -15.04 16.37
C ASN A 3 21.34 -14.46 17.69
N LYS A 4 22.11 -13.67 18.45
CA LYS A 4 21.60 -12.96 19.63
C LYS A 4 20.65 -11.82 19.22
N LEU A 5 20.98 -11.07 18.17
CA LEU A 5 20.12 -10.03 17.60
C LEU A 5 18.80 -10.59 17.09
N LYS A 6 18.83 -11.73 16.37
CA LYS A 6 17.59 -12.43 15.92
C LYS A 6 16.71 -12.85 17.10
N LYS A 7 17.30 -13.33 18.21
CA LYS A 7 16.56 -13.75 19.41
C LYS A 7 15.91 -12.57 20.14
N VAL A 8 16.58 -11.40 20.17
CA VAL A 8 16.05 -10.17 20.76
C VAL A 8 14.92 -9.59 19.89
N VAL A 9 15.11 -9.49 18.58
CA VAL A 9 14.11 -8.97 17.64
C VAL A 9 12.86 -9.86 17.58
N ASN A 10 13.00 -11.18 17.80
CA ASN A 10 11.89 -12.12 17.89
C ASN A 10 11.22 -12.18 19.27
N SER A 11 11.74 -11.49 20.28
CA SER A 11 11.12 -11.40 21.60
C SER A 11 9.81 -10.62 21.52
N LYS A 12 8.71 -11.18 22.03
CA LYS A 12 7.40 -10.48 22.12
C LYS A 12 7.52 -9.15 22.86
N TRP A 13 8.33 -9.11 23.92
CA TRP A 13 8.56 -7.91 24.71
C TRP A 13 9.34 -6.83 23.95
N PHE A 14 10.36 -7.23 23.19
CA PHE A 14 11.10 -6.26 22.34
C PHE A 14 10.16 -5.63 21.31
N ARG A 15 9.34 -6.43 20.64
CA ARG A 15 8.36 -5.94 19.65
C ARG A 15 7.35 -4.98 20.29
N LEU A 16 6.85 -5.31 21.48
CA LEU A 16 5.88 -4.48 22.19
C LEU A 16 6.50 -3.14 22.64
N ILE A 17 7.69 -3.18 23.24
CA ILE A 17 8.41 -1.98 23.68
C ILE A 17 8.77 -1.11 22.47
N PHE A 18 9.31 -1.71 21.41
CA PHE A 18 9.64 -1.02 20.17
C PHE A 18 8.43 -0.37 19.54
N SER A 19 7.28 -1.08 19.54
CA SER A 19 6.00 -0.56 19.06
C SER A 19 5.53 0.65 19.85
N VAL A 20 5.55 0.57 21.18
CA VAL A 20 5.16 1.68 22.06
C VAL A 20 6.08 2.88 21.86
N VAL A 21 7.39 2.66 21.74
CA VAL A 21 8.37 3.71 21.48
C VAL A 21 8.12 4.37 20.12
N LEU A 22 7.85 3.61 19.07
CA LEU A 22 7.55 4.16 17.73
C LEU A 22 6.23 4.93 17.71
N ILE A 23 5.19 4.42 18.37
CA ILE A 23 3.92 5.13 18.53
C ILE A 23 4.17 6.45 19.28
N PHE A 24 4.89 6.42 20.40
CA PHE A 24 5.24 7.62 21.15
C PHE A 24 5.96 8.66 20.26
N PHE A 25 6.95 8.25 19.46
CA PHE A 25 7.64 9.15 18.55
C PHE A 25 6.74 9.65 17.40
N ALA A 26 5.82 8.83 16.90
CA ALA A 26 4.85 9.24 15.89
C ALA A 26 3.90 10.31 16.44
N PHE A 27 3.36 10.09 17.63
CA PHE A 27 2.41 11.01 18.26
C PHE A 27 3.08 12.26 18.89
N ARG A 28 4.37 12.21 19.21
CA ARG A 28 5.10 13.36 19.80
C ARG A 28 5.08 14.61 18.90
N LYS A 29 4.97 14.45 17.57
CA LYS A 29 4.93 15.55 16.60
C LYS A 29 3.52 15.98 16.20
N ILE A 30 2.50 15.34 16.72
CA ILE A 30 1.10 15.63 16.44
C ILE A 30 0.51 16.30 17.67
N ASP A 31 -0.15 17.41 17.47
CA ASP A 31 -1.03 17.96 18.49
C ASP A 31 -2.23 17.02 18.68
N VAL A 32 -2.08 16.07 19.61
CA VAL A 32 -3.10 15.06 19.91
C VAL A 32 -4.40 15.72 20.39
N VAL A 33 -4.31 16.87 21.05
CA VAL A 33 -5.49 17.59 21.56
C VAL A 33 -6.27 18.20 20.40
N ALA A 34 -5.59 18.90 19.48
CA ALA A 34 -6.21 19.42 18.26
C ALA A 34 -6.82 18.31 17.43
N LEU A 35 -6.10 17.20 17.27
CA LEU A 35 -6.54 16.03 16.53
C LEU A 35 -7.79 15.37 17.13
N LEU A 36 -7.83 15.21 18.47
CA LEU A 36 -8.99 14.66 19.16
C LEU A 36 -10.19 15.61 19.10
N ALA A 37 -9.94 16.93 19.18
CA ALA A 37 -11.00 17.93 19.02
C ALA A 37 -11.65 17.84 17.63
N GLU A 38 -10.88 17.71 16.58
CA GLU A 38 -11.40 17.60 15.21
C GLU A 38 -12.10 16.26 14.94
N ILE A 39 -11.57 15.15 15.47
CA ILE A 39 -12.25 13.84 15.40
C ILE A 39 -13.57 13.88 16.14
N SER A 40 -13.64 14.59 17.27
CA SER A 40 -14.87 14.69 18.05
C SER A 40 -16.03 15.34 17.28
N LEU A 41 -15.73 16.15 16.28
CA LEU A 41 -16.70 16.76 15.37
C LEU A 41 -17.23 15.79 14.29
N VAL A 42 -16.47 14.71 14.01
CA VAL A 42 -16.87 13.71 13.02
C VAL A 42 -17.88 12.74 13.63
N LYS A 43 -19.07 12.66 13.04
CA LYS A 43 -20.10 11.72 13.50
C LYS A 43 -19.57 10.28 13.45
N PRO A 44 -19.72 9.48 14.53
CA PRO A 44 -19.21 8.10 14.59
C PRO A 44 -19.65 7.22 13.41
N ILE A 45 -20.83 7.47 12.86
CA ILE A 45 -21.33 6.72 11.69
C ILE A 45 -20.42 6.84 10.47
N TYR A 46 -19.77 8.01 10.25
CA TYR A 46 -18.81 8.17 9.16
C TYR A 46 -17.53 7.38 9.41
N VAL A 47 -17.02 7.35 10.65
CA VAL A 47 -15.84 6.56 11.03
C VAL A 47 -16.11 5.07 10.78
N VAL A 48 -17.25 4.56 11.25
CA VAL A 48 -17.65 3.15 11.04
C VAL A 48 -17.82 2.86 9.54
N GLY A 49 -18.52 3.73 8.81
CA GLY A 49 -18.72 3.56 7.37
C GLY A 49 -17.40 3.50 6.59
N ILE A 50 -16.44 4.35 6.93
CA ILE A 50 -15.10 4.37 6.32
C ILE A 50 -14.32 3.09 6.66
N LEU A 51 -14.35 2.63 7.91
CA LEU A 51 -13.68 1.39 8.31
C LEU A 51 -14.27 0.17 7.60
N LEU A 52 -15.59 0.10 7.45
CA LEU A 52 -16.25 -0.94 6.66
C LEU A 52 -15.85 -0.86 5.19
N TYR A 53 -15.80 0.34 4.62
CA TYR A 53 -15.31 0.54 3.26
C TYR A 53 -13.86 0.06 3.10
N MET A 54 -12.97 0.45 4.02
CA MET A 54 -11.58 0.00 4.01
C MET A 54 -11.46 -1.52 4.16
N ALA A 55 -12.35 -2.15 4.92
CA ALA A 55 -12.39 -3.61 5.04
C ALA A 55 -12.74 -4.28 3.70
N ILE A 56 -13.69 -3.72 2.94
CA ILE A 56 -14.01 -4.20 1.58
C ILE A 56 -12.78 -4.08 0.67
N VAL A 57 -12.07 -2.96 0.74
CA VAL A 57 -10.85 -2.75 -0.05
C VAL A 57 -9.75 -3.75 0.32
N MET A 58 -9.56 -4.02 1.61
CA MET A 58 -8.63 -5.06 2.08
C MET A 58 -9.02 -6.45 1.58
N PHE A 59 -10.33 -6.75 1.55
CA PHE A 59 -10.84 -8.00 0.99
C PHE A 59 -10.53 -8.11 -0.51
N ILE A 60 -10.75 -7.05 -1.30
CA ILE A 60 -10.38 -7.02 -2.74
C ILE A 60 -8.89 -7.32 -2.90
N GLY A 61 -8.03 -6.73 -2.07
CA GLY A 61 -6.58 -7.03 -2.07
C GLY A 61 -6.27 -8.49 -1.74
N GLY A 62 -6.98 -9.09 -0.79
CA GLY A 62 -6.88 -10.51 -0.44
C GLY A 62 -7.30 -11.42 -1.60
N VAL A 63 -8.43 -11.12 -2.26
CA VAL A 63 -8.91 -11.84 -3.45
C VAL A 63 -7.86 -11.78 -4.56
N ARG A 64 -7.36 -10.59 -4.88
CA ARG A 64 -6.33 -10.39 -5.90
C ARG A 64 -5.09 -11.27 -5.63
N TRP A 65 -4.55 -11.20 -4.42
CA TRP A 65 -3.35 -11.96 -4.06
C TRP A 65 -3.60 -13.48 -4.06
N SER A 66 -4.76 -13.95 -3.62
CA SER A 66 -5.11 -15.37 -3.63
C SER A 66 -5.14 -15.95 -5.05
N ILE A 67 -5.68 -15.20 -6.03
CA ILE A 67 -5.71 -15.57 -7.45
C ILE A 67 -4.29 -15.71 -8.01
N LEU A 68 -3.34 -14.90 -7.58
CA LEU A 68 -1.94 -15.03 -8.01
C LEU A 68 -1.29 -16.31 -7.49
N LEU A 69 -1.57 -16.71 -6.25
CA LEU A 69 -0.88 -17.85 -5.64
C LEU A 69 -1.59 -19.19 -5.86
N LEU A 70 -2.93 -19.22 -5.75
CA LEU A 70 -3.72 -20.43 -5.79
C LEU A 70 -4.37 -20.65 -7.18
N LYS A 71 -4.51 -21.93 -7.58
CA LYS A 71 -5.08 -22.30 -8.88
C LYS A 71 -6.59 -22.02 -8.96
N ASN A 72 -7.31 -22.40 -7.92
CA ASN A 72 -8.76 -22.25 -7.78
C ASN A 72 -9.06 -21.81 -6.33
N PRO A 73 -8.87 -20.52 -5.99
CA PRO A 73 -9.12 -20.05 -4.65
C PRO A 73 -10.64 -20.11 -4.34
N THR A 74 -10.95 -20.54 -3.12
CA THR A 74 -12.30 -20.57 -2.54
C THR A 74 -12.57 -19.31 -1.75
N PHE A 75 -13.81 -19.09 -1.31
CA PHE A 75 -14.14 -17.99 -0.42
C PHE A 75 -13.37 -18.03 0.90
N LYS A 76 -13.09 -19.23 1.43
CA LYS A 76 -12.26 -19.40 2.63
C LYS A 76 -10.83 -18.88 2.40
N ASP A 77 -10.26 -19.19 1.22
CA ASP A 77 -8.94 -18.68 0.86
C ASP A 77 -8.93 -17.16 0.79
N TYR A 78 -9.96 -16.52 0.21
CA TYR A 78 -10.07 -15.05 0.19
C TYR A 78 -9.99 -14.45 1.60
N LEU A 79 -10.68 -15.06 2.57
CA LEU A 79 -10.64 -14.62 3.96
C LEU A 79 -9.25 -14.82 4.59
N ILE A 80 -8.58 -15.95 4.34
CA ILE A 80 -7.23 -16.22 4.83
C ILE A 80 -6.24 -15.18 4.29
N PHE A 81 -6.29 -14.90 2.99
CA PHE A 81 -5.42 -13.91 2.36
C PHE A 81 -5.71 -12.48 2.85
N THR A 82 -6.99 -12.15 3.07
CA THR A 82 -7.39 -10.88 3.68
C THR A 82 -6.84 -10.74 5.09
N LYS A 83 -6.97 -11.79 5.92
CA LYS A 83 -6.40 -11.84 7.28
C LYS A 83 -4.87 -11.66 7.25
N ALA A 84 -4.17 -12.34 6.33
CA ALA A 84 -2.72 -12.17 6.16
C ALA A 84 -2.36 -10.75 5.72
N THR A 85 -3.16 -10.12 4.83
CA THR A 85 -2.97 -8.73 4.40
C THR A 85 -3.15 -7.77 5.58
N TYR A 86 -4.19 -7.92 6.38
CA TYR A 86 -4.42 -7.12 7.59
C TYR A 86 -3.28 -7.27 8.60
N ARG A 87 -2.78 -8.50 8.84
CA ARG A 87 -1.60 -8.71 9.70
C ARG A 87 -0.38 -7.97 9.17
N GLY A 88 -0.15 -7.99 7.84
CA GLY A 88 0.93 -7.25 7.21
C GLY A 88 0.81 -5.75 7.42
N VAL A 89 -0.38 -5.17 7.21
CA VAL A 89 -0.65 -3.74 7.41
C VAL A 89 -0.48 -3.35 8.88
N PHE A 90 -0.93 -4.18 9.82
CA PHE A 90 -0.68 -3.96 11.25
C PHE A 90 0.82 -3.92 11.57
N TYR A 91 1.58 -4.88 11.08
CA TYR A 91 3.03 -4.88 11.28
C TYR A 91 3.72 -3.66 10.65
N SER A 92 3.19 -3.14 9.54
CA SER A 92 3.74 -1.93 8.91
C SER A 92 3.67 -0.69 9.80
N LEU A 93 2.79 -0.65 10.81
CA LEU A 93 2.77 0.44 11.80
C LEU A 93 4.05 0.54 12.62
N PHE A 94 4.75 -0.57 12.81
CA PHE A 94 5.90 -0.67 13.70
C PHE A 94 7.24 -0.64 12.98
N PHE A 95 7.23 -0.50 11.67
CA PHE A 95 8.43 -0.45 10.86
C PHE A 95 8.48 0.85 10.05
N PRO A 96 9.67 1.40 9.80
CA PRO A 96 9.80 2.64 9.04
C PRO A 96 9.42 2.52 7.56
N THR A 97 9.22 1.29 7.06
CA THR A 97 8.81 1.04 5.68
C THR A 97 7.60 0.12 5.60
N ALA A 98 6.65 0.44 4.73
CA ALA A 98 5.51 -0.42 4.42
C ALA A 98 5.93 -1.82 3.91
N MET A 99 7.14 -1.94 3.34
CA MET A 99 7.70 -3.21 2.85
C MET A 99 7.92 -4.24 3.96
N ALA A 100 8.16 -3.79 5.21
CA ALA A 100 8.33 -4.71 6.32
C ALA A 100 7.06 -5.51 6.63
N GLY A 101 5.88 -4.91 6.47
CA GLY A 101 4.60 -5.60 6.60
C GLY A 101 4.42 -6.69 5.54
N ASP A 102 4.93 -6.48 4.32
CA ASP A 102 4.88 -7.48 3.27
C ASP A 102 5.72 -8.72 3.57
N LEU A 103 6.89 -8.52 4.22
CA LEU A 103 7.72 -9.62 4.68
C LEU A 103 7.03 -10.44 5.78
N LEU A 104 6.13 -9.85 6.55
CA LEU A 104 5.44 -10.52 7.64
C LEU A 104 4.11 -11.15 7.19
N LYS A 105 3.45 -10.60 6.15
CA LYS A 105 2.24 -11.22 5.61
C LYS A 105 2.49 -12.59 4.98
N TRP A 106 3.66 -12.81 4.33
CA TRP A 106 3.97 -14.11 3.76
C TRP A 106 4.22 -15.18 4.84
N LEU A 107 4.82 -14.80 5.99
CA LEU A 107 5.00 -15.72 7.14
C LEU A 107 3.64 -16.17 7.68
N SER A 108 2.69 -15.23 7.81
CA SER A 108 1.32 -15.56 8.25
C SER A 108 0.62 -16.51 7.27
N LEU A 109 0.86 -16.36 5.97
CA LEU A 109 0.27 -17.24 4.97
C LEU A 109 0.92 -18.63 4.98
N GLN A 110 2.23 -18.72 5.27
CA GLN A 110 2.94 -20.00 5.36
C GLN A 110 2.38 -20.91 6.45
N GLU A 111 1.86 -20.34 7.53
CA GLU A 111 1.18 -21.10 8.60
C GLU A 111 -0.12 -21.75 8.10
N SER A 112 -0.83 -21.08 7.18
CA SER A 112 -2.11 -21.56 6.64
C SER A 112 -1.95 -22.53 5.46
N TYR A 113 -0.81 -22.47 4.75
CA TYR A 113 -0.49 -23.30 3.59
C TYR A 113 0.91 -23.91 3.73
N PRO A 114 1.11 -24.85 4.67
CA PRO A 114 2.41 -25.47 4.93
C PRO A 114 2.93 -26.29 3.74
N GLU A 115 2.06 -26.73 2.84
CA GLU A 115 2.38 -27.48 1.63
C GLU A 115 3.02 -26.62 0.53
N LEU A 116 2.84 -25.29 0.59
CA LEU A 116 3.46 -24.39 -0.37
C LEU A 116 4.88 -24.04 0.05
N SER A 117 5.81 -24.03 -0.90
CA SER A 117 7.19 -23.63 -0.59
C SER A 117 7.26 -22.15 -0.18
N LYS A 118 8.15 -21.86 0.77
CA LYS A 118 8.40 -20.49 1.25
C LYS A 118 8.75 -19.54 0.13
N THR A 119 9.55 -20.01 -0.84
CA THR A 119 9.92 -19.23 -2.02
C THR A 119 8.70 -18.87 -2.85
N ARG A 120 7.78 -19.81 -3.10
CA ARG A 120 6.57 -19.57 -3.89
C ARG A 120 5.66 -18.52 -3.23
N ILE A 121 5.45 -18.60 -1.92
CA ILE A 121 4.64 -17.60 -1.20
C ILE A 121 5.32 -16.24 -1.23
N ALA A 122 6.64 -16.17 -0.96
CA ALA A 122 7.39 -14.92 -0.98
C ALA A 122 7.39 -14.29 -2.39
N SER A 123 7.56 -15.10 -3.44
CA SER A 123 7.52 -14.64 -4.83
C SER A 123 6.14 -14.10 -5.20
N SER A 124 5.05 -14.72 -4.72
CA SER A 124 3.69 -14.23 -4.99
C SER A 124 3.47 -12.83 -4.40
N VAL A 125 4.08 -12.50 -3.26
CA VAL A 125 4.04 -11.14 -2.68
C VAL A 125 4.73 -10.13 -3.60
N ILE A 126 5.88 -10.50 -4.18
CA ILE A 126 6.61 -9.64 -5.12
C ILE A 126 5.80 -9.45 -6.40
N ILE A 127 5.25 -10.53 -6.95
CA ILE A 127 4.37 -10.47 -8.14
C ILE A 127 3.15 -9.60 -7.87
N ASP A 128 2.50 -9.74 -6.72
CA ASP A 128 1.38 -8.91 -6.29
C ASP A 128 1.76 -7.41 -6.25
N ARG A 129 2.98 -7.09 -5.80
CA ARG A 129 3.50 -5.71 -5.82
C ARG A 129 3.76 -5.19 -7.22
N ILE A 130 4.31 -5.99 -8.11
CA ILE A 130 4.55 -5.60 -9.51
C ILE A 130 3.21 -5.33 -10.21
N VAL A 131 2.23 -6.23 -10.06
CA VAL A 131 0.88 -6.06 -10.63
C VAL A 131 0.19 -4.83 -10.05
N GLY A 132 0.29 -4.62 -8.73
CA GLY A 132 -0.24 -3.43 -8.08
C GLY A 132 0.41 -2.14 -8.58
N LEU A 133 1.75 -2.10 -8.69
CA LEU A 133 2.47 -0.94 -9.22
C LEU A 133 2.10 -0.65 -10.67
N THR A 134 1.87 -1.69 -11.48
CA THR A 134 1.42 -1.56 -12.87
C THR A 134 0.05 -0.89 -12.94
N ALA A 135 -0.92 -1.39 -12.18
CA ALA A 135 -2.26 -0.81 -12.13
C ALA A 135 -2.25 0.63 -11.59
N PHE A 136 -1.46 0.87 -10.56
CA PHE A 136 -1.27 2.18 -9.96
C PHE A 136 -0.68 3.19 -10.96
N GLY A 137 0.36 2.82 -11.71
CA GLY A 137 0.96 3.67 -12.73
C GLY A 137 -0.01 3.97 -13.87
N ILE A 138 -0.75 2.97 -14.35
CA ILE A 138 -1.77 3.15 -15.41
C ILE A 138 -2.88 4.08 -14.92
N MET A 139 -3.43 3.85 -13.71
CA MET A 139 -4.50 4.65 -13.14
C MET A 139 -4.06 6.11 -12.97
N ALA A 140 -2.87 6.35 -12.43
CA ALA A 140 -2.34 7.70 -12.24
C ALA A 140 -2.16 8.43 -13.59
N LEU A 141 -1.62 7.74 -14.60
CA LEU A 141 -1.47 8.30 -15.94
C LEU A 141 -2.83 8.63 -16.56
N MET A 142 -3.82 7.72 -16.44
CA MET A 142 -5.19 7.96 -16.92
C MET A 142 -5.81 9.18 -16.23
N ALA A 143 -5.67 9.29 -14.91
CA ALA A 143 -6.19 10.43 -14.15
C ALA A 143 -5.57 11.76 -14.61
N LEU A 144 -4.27 11.79 -14.87
CA LEU A 144 -3.55 12.97 -15.38
C LEU A 144 -3.99 13.33 -16.79
N VAL A 145 -4.15 12.34 -17.68
CA VAL A 145 -4.64 12.58 -19.06
C VAL A 145 -6.06 13.13 -19.03
N VAL A 146 -6.97 12.52 -18.27
CA VAL A 146 -8.35 13.02 -18.09
C VAL A 146 -8.34 14.41 -17.45
N GLY A 147 -7.50 14.63 -16.44
CA GLY A 147 -7.34 15.95 -15.81
C GLY A 147 -6.91 17.02 -16.81
N LYS A 148 -5.95 16.71 -17.70
CA LYS A 148 -5.49 17.63 -18.75
C LYS A 148 -6.61 17.93 -19.76
N LEU A 149 -7.39 16.93 -20.17
CA LEU A 149 -8.54 17.10 -21.06
C LEU A 149 -9.63 17.98 -20.43
N LEU A 150 -9.86 17.82 -19.13
CA LEU A 150 -10.83 18.61 -18.36
C LEU A 150 -10.27 19.94 -17.85
N LYS A 151 -9.05 20.33 -18.28
CA LYS A 151 -8.35 21.58 -17.93
C LYS A 151 -8.09 21.76 -16.43
N TYR A 152 -7.93 20.65 -15.67
CA TYR A 152 -7.43 20.73 -14.31
C TYR A 152 -5.98 21.20 -14.29
N GLN A 153 -5.67 22.09 -13.34
CA GLN A 153 -4.30 22.55 -13.17
C GLN A 153 -3.51 21.56 -12.31
N PHE A 154 -2.38 21.12 -12.79
CA PHE A 154 -1.39 20.35 -12.07
C PHE A 154 0.00 20.55 -12.70
N PRO A 155 1.08 20.33 -11.95
CA PRO A 155 2.44 20.45 -12.48
C PRO A 155 2.70 19.44 -13.63
N GLU A 156 3.16 19.92 -14.77
CA GLU A 156 3.38 19.06 -15.97
C GLU A 156 4.39 17.94 -15.73
N TYR A 157 5.35 18.14 -14.82
CA TYR A 157 6.30 17.10 -14.48
C TYR A 157 5.65 15.82 -13.94
N LEU A 158 4.44 15.89 -13.35
CA LEU A 158 3.70 14.71 -12.90
C LEU A 158 3.31 13.82 -14.08
N LEU A 159 2.85 14.43 -15.18
CA LEU A 159 2.48 13.68 -16.39
C LEU A 159 3.71 12.94 -16.93
N TRP A 160 4.83 13.64 -17.11
CA TRP A 160 6.06 13.02 -17.61
C TRP A 160 6.61 11.96 -16.66
N PHE A 161 6.54 12.18 -15.36
CA PHE A 161 6.94 11.20 -14.36
C PHE A 161 6.15 9.89 -14.54
N PHE A 162 4.82 9.94 -14.63
CA PHE A 162 4.01 8.74 -14.79
C PHE A 162 4.12 8.12 -16.20
N VAL A 163 4.40 8.92 -17.25
CA VAL A 163 4.74 8.39 -18.58
C VAL A 163 6.02 7.55 -18.48
N PHE A 164 7.09 8.08 -17.92
CA PHE A 164 8.36 7.35 -17.78
C PHE A 164 8.23 6.15 -16.85
N LEU A 165 7.46 6.26 -15.76
CA LEU A 165 7.17 5.12 -14.88
C LEU A 165 6.51 3.97 -15.67
N ASN A 166 5.47 4.27 -16.45
CA ASN A 166 4.77 3.25 -17.24
C ASN A 166 5.68 2.68 -18.35
N ILE A 167 6.50 3.50 -19.02
CA ILE A 167 7.51 3.00 -19.97
C ILE A 167 8.47 2.04 -19.25
N GLY A 168 8.97 2.41 -18.07
CA GLY A 168 9.84 1.55 -17.26
C GLY A 168 9.19 0.21 -16.89
N ILE A 169 7.90 0.23 -16.54
CA ILE A 169 7.11 -0.98 -16.27
C ILE A 169 7.03 -1.86 -17.53
N VAL A 170 6.71 -1.28 -18.68
CA VAL A 170 6.65 -2.03 -19.96
C VAL A 170 8.01 -2.63 -20.30
N LEU A 171 9.08 -1.86 -20.18
CA LEU A 171 10.44 -2.34 -20.43
C LEU A 171 10.82 -3.47 -19.45
N PHE A 172 10.40 -3.39 -18.19
CA PHE A 172 10.59 -4.46 -17.22
C PHE A 172 9.90 -5.76 -17.67
N TYR A 173 8.61 -5.69 -18.10
CA TYR A 173 7.89 -6.87 -18.59
C TYR A 173 8.56 -7.46 -19.85
N LEU A 174 8.98 -6.60 -20.78
CA LEU A 174 9.70 -7.03 -21.98
C LEU A 174 11.04 -7.69 -21.61
N ALA A 175 11.79 -7.10 -20.69
CA ALA A 175 13.04 -7.69 -20.23
C ALA A 175 12.81 -9.08 -19.60
N VAL A 176 11.80 -9.25 -18.73
CA VAL A 176 11.49 -10.54 -18.12
C VAL A 176 11.09 -11.58 -19.17
N MET A 177 10.40 -11.18 -20.25
CA MET A 177 9.96 -12.09 -21.29
C MET A 177 11.06 -12.48 -22.27
N LEU A 178 11.93 -11.53 -22.64
CA LEU A 178 12.88 -11.68 -23.75
C LEU A 178 14.29 -12.05 -23.28
N VAL A 179 14.69 -11.66 -22.06
CA VAL A 179 16.04 -11.89 -21.54
C VAL A 179 16.12 -13.25 -20.85
N ASP A 180 17.15 -14.01 -21.16
CA ASP A 180 17.54 -15.21 -20.43
C ASP A 180 18.42 -14.81 -19.25
N PHE A 181 17.75 -14.52 -18.12
CA PHE A 181 18.43 -14.07 -16.91
C PHE A 181 19.33 -15.14 -16.29
N ASP A 182 19.04 -16.43 -16.52
CA ASP A 182 19.89 -17.53 -16.03
C ASP A 182 21.27 -17.49 -16.69
N LYS A 183 21.34 -17.24 -17.99
CA LYS A 183 22.60 -17.05 -18.70
C LYS A 183 23.34 -15.80 -18.25
N LEU A 184 22.61 -14.71 -17.99
CA LEU A 184 23.20 -13.41 -17.66
C LEU A 184 23.67 -13.36 -16.21
N LEU A 185 22.86 -13.81 -15.27
CA LEU A 185 23.03 -13.62 -13.83
C LEU A 185 23.31 -14.91 -13.06
N GLY A 186 23.16 -16.09 -13.70
CA GLY A 186 23.32 -17.39 -13.05
C GLY A 186 24.71 -17.65 -12.46
N ARG A 187 25.74 -16.91 -12.91
CA ARG A 187 27.09 -16.92 -12.34
C ARG A 187 27.18 -16.31 -10.93
N PHE A 188 26.18 -15.51 -10.53
CA PHE A 188 26.16 -14.82 -9.24
C PHE A 188 25.27 -15.55 -8.24
N ASN A 189 25.86 -16.35 -7.37
CA ASN A 189 25.14 -17.12 -6.34
C ASN A 189 24.19 -16.27 -5.46
N LYS A 190 24.51 -14.98 -5.24
CA LYS A 190 23.69 -14.06 -4.47
C LYS A 190 22.36 -13.70 -5.18
N LEU A 191 22.29 -13.86 -6.49
CA LEU A 191 21.11 -13.49 -7.30
C LEU A 191 20.19 -14.67 -7.60
N LYS A 192 20.53 -15.89 -7.19
CA LYS A 192 19.69 -17.08 -7.41
C LYS A 192 18.22 -16.89 -6.96
N LYS A 193 18.01 -16.26 -5.81
CA LYS A 193 16.64 -15.97 -5.33
C LYS A 193 15.88 -14.99 -6.20
N VAL A 194 16.59 -14.04 -6.83
CA VAL A 194 15.97 -13.11 -7.77
C VAL A 194 15.60 -13.86 -9.05
N LEU A 195 16.47 -14.74 -9.54
CA LEU A 195 16.21 -15.58 -10.69
C LEU A 195 14.99 -16.49 -10.47
N GLU A 196 14.89 -17.15 -9.30
CA GLU A 196 13.72 -17.94 -8.92
C GLU A 196 12.41 -17.13 -8.98
N VAL A 197 12.44 -15.85 -8.53
CA VAL A 197 11.26 -14.96 -8.61
C VAL A 197 10.92 -14.61 -10.06
N LEU A 198 11.93 -14.29 -10.88
CA LEU A 198 11.73 -13.96 -12.30
C LEU A 198 11.21 -15.16 -13.07
N ASP A 199 11.72 -16.36 -12.80
CA ASP A 199 11.25 -17.61 -13.41
C ASP A 199 9.81 -17.92 -13.02
N LEU A 200 9.48 -17.78 -11.72
CA LEU A 200 8.11 -17.95 -11.28
C LEU A 200 7.18 -16.94 -11.94
N PHE A 201 7.61 -15.69 -12.10
CA PHE A 201 6.85 -14.67 -12.81
C PHE A 201 6.66 -15.00 -14.30
N LYS A 202 7.73 -15.44 -14.98
CA LYS A 202 7.71 -15.82 -16.40
C LYS A 202 6.81 -17.03 -16.65
N ASN A 203 6.84 -18.01 -15.74
CA ASN A 203 6.10 -19.28 -15.84
C ASN A 203 4.70 -19.23 -15.21
N GLU A 204 4.35 -18.12 -14.54
CA GLU A 204 3.03 -17.94 -13.94
C GLU A 204 1.95 -17.86 -15.05
N ASN A 205 0.76 -18.31 -14.69
CA ASN A 205 -0.36 -18.31 -15.63
C ASN A 205 -0.74 -16.86 -16.01
N LYS A 206 -0.46 -16.48 -17.26
CA LYS A 206 -0.74 -15.14 -17.81
C LYS A 206 -2.18 -14.69 -17.57
N LYS A 207 -3.16 -15.63 -17.61
CA LYS A 207 -4.57 -15.33 -17.31
C LYS A 207 -4.77 -14.84 -15.88
N ARG A 208 -4.04 -15.41 -14.89
CA ARG A 208 -4.15 -14.98 -13.50
C ARG A 208 -3.52 -13.61 -13.28
N ILE A 209 -2.37 -13.36 -13.91
CA ILE A 209 -1.73 -12.04 -13.88
C ILE A 209 -2.68 -11.00 -14.47
N LEU A 210 -3.31 -11.30 -15.62
CA LEU A 210 -4.28 -10.41 -16.26
C LEU A 210 -5.51 -10.15 -15.37
N ILE A 211 -6.10 -11.21 -14.79
CA ILE A 211 -7.25 -11.05 -13.87
C ILE A 211 -6.85 -10.20 -12.66
N SER A 212 -5.69 -10.45 -12.07
CA SER A 212 -5.18 -9.68 -10.94
C SER A 212 -4.90 -8.22 -11.32
N LEU A 213 -4.42 -7.96 -12.53
CA LEU A 213 -4.24 -6.62 -13.06
C LEU A 213 -5.59 -5.90 -13.24
N LEU A 214 -6.60 -6.56 -13.80
CA LEU A 214 -7.94 -5.99 -13.93
C LEU A 214 -8.57 -5.67 -12.58
N ILE A 215 -8.45 -6.58 -11.60
CA ILE A 215 -8.89 -6.33 -10.22
C ILE A 215 -8.14 -5.13 -9.63
N SER A 216 -6.84 -5.00 -9.90
CA SER A 216 -6.05 -3.87 -9.41
C SER A 216 -6.46 -2.55 -10.08
N LEU A 217 -6.69 -2.54 -11.39
CA LEU A 217 -7.12 -1.33 -12.10
C LEU A 217 -8.46 -0.77 -11.58
N VAL A 218 -9.38 -1.66 -11.21
CA VAL A 218 -10.62 -1.26 -10.53
C VAL A 218 -10.36 -0.91 -9.05
N GLY A 219 -9.48 -1.66 -8.40
CA GLY A 219 -9.20 -1.52 -6.97
C GLY A 219 -8.42 -0.25 -6.62
N GLU A 220 -7.51 0.23 -7.48
CA GLU A 220 -6.69 1.41 -7.18
C GLU A 220 -7.51 2.70 -6.99
N PRO A 221 -8.46 3.06 -7.90
CA PRO A 221 -9.33 4.20 -7.61
C PRO A 221 -10.15 3.98 -6.34
N ILE A 222 -10.71 2.78 -6.14
CA ILE A 222 -11.47 2.46 -4.93
C ILE A 222 -10.59 2.63 -3.67
N TRP A 223 -9.33 2.23 -3.71
CA TRP A 223 -8.37 2.42 -2.61
C TRP A 223 -8.15 3.89 -2.26
N GLN A 224 -8.19 4.79 -3.22
CA GLN A 224 -7.95 6.23 -3.01
C GLN A 224 -9.22 7.01 -2.62
N ALA A 225 -10.41 6.45 -2.85
CA ALA A 225 -11.69 7.12 -2.60
C ALA A 225 -11.90 7.60 -1.14
N PRO A 226 -11.36 6.96 -0.08
CA PRO A 226 -11.50 7.49 1.28
C PRO A 226 -11.05 8.93 1.43
N PHE A 227 -10.00 9.37 0.73
CA PHE A 227 -9.53 10.76 0.81
C PHE A 227 -10.54 11.76 0.21
N TRP A 228 -11.30 11.35 -0.79
CA TRP A 228 -12.43 12.13 -1.27
C TRP A 228 -13.57 12.18 -0.26
N PHE A 229 -13.89 11.07 0.41
CA PHE A 229 -14.87 11.07 1.51
C PHE A 229 -14.44 11.98 2.66
N TYR A 230 -13.15 12.03 3.01
CA TYR A 230 -12.62 12.97 4.01
C TYR A 230 -12.81 14.43 3.54
N SER A 231 -12.57 14.70 2.25
CA SER A 231 -12.85 16.02 1.68
C SER A 231 -14.31 16.43 1.81
N LEU A 232 -15.24 15.51 1.63
CA LEU A 232 -16.67 15.76 1.81
C LEU A 232 -17.02 16.04 3.28
N ILE A 233 -16.48 15.24 4.21
CA ILE A 233 -16.72 15.40 5.66
C ILE A 233 -16.25 16.78 6.14
N PHE A 234 -15.05 17.19 5.74
CA PHE A 234 -14.47 18.48 6.16
C PHE A 234 -14.80 19.64 5.20
N GLN A 235 -15.64 19.42 4.19
CA GLN A 235 -16.01 20.43 3.18
C GLN A 235 -14.76 21.11 2.58
N ALA A 236 -13.73 20.31 2.26
CA ALA A 236 -12.47 20.82 1.74
C ALA A 236 -12.53 21.19 0.25
N GLY A 237 -13.56 20.74 -0.47
CA GLY A 237 -13.74 21.06 -1.90
C GLY A 237 -12.78 20.29 -2.83
N ILE A 238 -12.08 19.28 -2.35
CA ILE A 238 -11.22 18.42 -3.19
C ILE A 238 -12.12 17.46 -3.97
N SER A 239 -12.05 17.53 -5.30
CA SER A 239 -12.77 16.60 -6.16
C SER A 239 -12.10 15.22 -6.20
N TYR A 240 -12.88 14.18 -6.53
CA TYR A 240 -12.33 12.82 -6.64
C TYR A 240 -11.23 12.72 -7.71
N LEU A 241 -11.36 13.43 -8.83
CA LEU A 241 -10.31 13.43 -9.86
C LEU A 241 -9.01 14.08 -9.36
N GLN A 242 -9.08 15.14 -8.54
CA GLN A 242 -7.89 15.73 -7.92
C GLN A 242 -7.22 14.76 -6.96
N VAL A 243 -7.99 13.95 -6.22
CA VAL A 243 -7.43 12.86 -5.39
C VAL A 243 -6.67 11.88 -6.28
N LEU A 244 -7.26 11.42 -7.40
CA LEU A 244 -6.62 10.48 -8.33
C LEU A 244 -5.39 11.06 -9.04
N ILE A 245 -5.31 12.39 -9.20
CA ILE A 245 -4.15 13.08 -9.79
C ILE A 245 -2.99 13.17 -8.80
N PHE A 246 -3.24 13.62 -7.57
CA PHE A 246 -2.17 13.98 -6.63
C PHE A 246 -1.81 12.87 -5.64
N LEU A 247 -2.78 12.05 -5.22
CA LEU A 247 -2.51 11.02 -4.22
C LEU A 247 -1.50 9.95 -4.67
N PRO A 248 -1.44 9.57 -5.96
CA PRO A 248 -0.42 8.63 -6.42
C PRO A 248 1.00 9.11 -6.18
N ILE A 249 1.35 10.34 -6.52
CA ILE A 249 2.70 10.86 -6.28
C ILE A 249 3.00 11.00 -4.80
N ILE A 250 2.03 11.46 -4.01
CA ILE A 250 2.13 11.54 -2.55
C ILE A 250 2.42 10.15 -1.98
N SER A 251 1.68 9.13 -2.40
CA SER A 251 1.85 7.75 -1.93
C SER A 251 3.21 7.19 -2.28
N LEU A 252 3.73 7.45 -3.49
CA LEU A 252 5.09 7.02 -3.89
C LEU A 252 6.18 7.68 -3.05
N ILE A 253 6.06 8.97 -2.76
CA ILE A 253 7.01 9.67 -1.91
C ILE A 253 6.97 9.11 -0.48
N LEU A 254 5.78 8.78 0.04
CA LEU A 254 5.61 8.22 1.38
C LEU A 254 6.09 6.77 1.53
N VAL A 255 6.38 6.05 0.44
CA VAL A 255 7.10 4.76 0.48
C VAL A 255 8.53 4.94 0.98
N LEU A 256 9.13 6.11 0.72
CA LEU A 256 10.48 6.43 1.23
C LEU A 256 10.42 6.58 2.76
N PRO A 257 11.40 6.02 3.50
CA PRO A 257 11.41 6.06 4.96
C PRO A 257 11.87 7.43 5.50
N ILE A 258 11.18 8.51 5.06
CA ILE A 258 11.49 9.90 5.43
C ILE A 258 10.76 10.37 6.69
N SER A 259 9.70 9.65 7.09
CA SER A 259 8.93 9.99 8.29
C SER A 259 8.29 8.74 8.90
N VAL A 260 7.96 8.81 10.20
CA VAL A 260 7.32 7.71 10.92
C VAL A 260 5.83 7.67 10.56
N ALA A 261 5.37 6.55 10.04
CA ALA A 261 3.98 6.34 9.58
C ALA A 261 3.48 7.44 8.60
N GLY A 262 4.38 8.13 7.91
CA GLY A 262 4.04 9.20 6.98
C GLY A 262 3.71 10.56 7.63
N PHE A 263 3.61 10.66 8.95
CA PHE A 263 3.27 11.91 9.63
C PHE A 263 4.32 13.01 9.44
N GLY A 264 3.87 14.23 9.26
CA GLY A 264 4.67 15.39 8.90
C GLY A 264 4.98 15.45 7.39
N ALA A 265 5.44 14.35 6.80
CA ALA A 265 5.72 14.31 5.36
C ALA A 265 4.42 14.34 4.54
N ARG A 266 3.41 13.55 4.93
CA ARG A 266 2.11 13.53 4.27
C ARG A 266 1.43 14.87 4.31
N GLU A 267 1.35 15.51 5.48
CA GLU A 267 0.73 16.81 5.68
C GLU A 267 1.39 17.87 4.76
N ASN A 268 2.72 17.92 4.71
CA ASN A 268 3.45 18.84 3.84
C ASN A 268 3.21 18.55 2.34
N LEU A 269 3.16 17.27 1.95
CA LEU A 269 2.87 16.90 0.56
C LEU A 269 1.42 17.27 0.17
N PHE A 270 0.47 17.07 1.09
CA PHE A 270 -0.92 17.49 0.86
C PHE A 270 -1.01 19.00 0.71
N LEU A 271 -0.37 19.78 1.60
CA LEU A 271 -0.31 21.24 1.47
C LEU A 271 0.34 21.67 0.15
N TYR A 272 1.42 21.01 -0.25
CA TYR A 272 2.13 21.35 -1.49
C TYR A 272 1.25 21.10 -2.72
N PHE A 273 0.62 19.94 -2.85
CA PHE A 273 -0.15 19.59 -4.05
C PHE A 273 -1.56 20.21 -4.05
N PHE A 274 -2.30 20.11 -2.97
CA PHE A 274 -3.68 20.63 -2.90
C PHE A 274 -3.73 22.13 -2.60
N GLY A 275 -2.71 22.70 -1.96
CA GLY A 275 -2.60 24.13 -1.72
C GLY A 275 -2.51 24.94 -3.02
N THR A 276 -1.93 24.39 -4.09
CA THR A 276 -1.89 25.02 -5.43
C THR A 276 -3.28 25.21 -6.05
N LEU A 277 -4.30 24.52 -5.52
CA LEU A 277 -5.69 24.61 -5.98
C LEU A 277 -6.49 25.73 -5.29
N GLY A 278 -5.85 26.52 -4.41
CA GLY A 278 -6.53 27.56 -3.64
C GLY A 278 -7.40 27.03 -2.49
N ILE A 279 -7.20 25.78 -2.09
CA ILE A 279 -7.91 25.16 -0.96
C ILE A 279 -7.29 25.66 0.34
N VAL A 280 -8.13 25.96 1.31
CA VAL A 280 -7.71 26.45 2.64
C VAL A 280 -6.83 25.41 3.34
N ASN A 281 -5.66 25.83 3.81
CA ASN A 281 -4.64 24.94 4.39
C ASN A 281 -5.13 24.09 5.56
N GLU A 282 -5.96 24.67 6.43
CA GLU A 282 -6.56 23.96 7.56
C GLU A 282 -7.40 22.79 7.11
N LYS A 283 -8.19 22.94 6.04
CA LYS A 283 -9.02 21.87 5.49
C LYS A 283 -8.18 20.78 4.82
N ILE A 284 -7.09 21.16 4.14
CA ILE A 284 -6.13 20.20 3.57
C ILE A 284 -5.49 19.37 4.69
N LEU A 285 -5.07 20.02 5.77
CA LEU A 285 -4.48 19.36 6.93
C LEU A 285 -5.47 18.40 7.60
N LEU A 286 -6.75 18.81 7.76
CA LEU A 286 -7.82 17.96 8.28
C LEU A 286 -7.96 16.66 7.47
N VAL A 287 -8.07 16.78 6.16
CA VAL A 287 -8.19 15.63 5.24
C VAL A 287 -6.98 14.70 5.37
N SER A 288 -5.77 15.26 5.38
CA SER A 288 -4.52 14.49 5.47
C SER A 288 -4.39 13.78 6.81
N THR A 289 -4.57 14.50 7.92
CA THR A 289 -4.39 13.98 9.28
C THR A 289 -5.45 12.94 9.62
N PHE A 290 -6.71 13.23 9.28
CA PHE A 290 -7.81 12.27 9.47
C PHE A 290 -7.58 11.00 8.66
N GLY A 291 -7.09 11.14 7.40
CA GLY A 291 -6.70 10.00 6.58
C GLY A 291 -5.62 9.13 7.25
N GLY A 292 -4.64 9.74 7.90
CA GLY A 292 -3.62 9.04 8.69
C GLY A 292 -4.19 8.26 9.85
N LEU A 293 -5.12 8.87 10.59
CA LEU A 293 -5.78 8.22 11.73
C LEU A 293 -6.64 7.04 11.28
N MET A 294 -7.44 7.24 10.24
CA MET A 294 -8.25 6.15 9.69
C MET A 294 -7.37 5.00 9.20
N GLY A 295 -6.19 5.30 8.61
CA GLY A 295 -5.18 4.31 8.26
C GLY A 295 -4.65 3.55 9.47
N ILE A 296 -4.35 4.22 10.58
CA ILE A 296 -3.94 3.58 11.85
C ILE A 296 -5.08 2.71 12.40
N LEU A 297 -6.29 3.23 12.50
CA LEU A 297 -7.44 2.49 13.01
C LEU A 297 -7.70 1.21 12.18
N ASN A 298 -7.67 1.33 10.84
CA ASN A 298 -7.78 0.19 9.95
C ASN A 298 -6.65 -0.83 10.16
N SER A 299 -5.43 -0.35 10.40
CA SER A 299 -4.27 -1.21 10.65
C SER A 299 -4.39 -1.94 12.00
N LEU A 300 -4.96 -1.31 13.02
CA LEU A 300 -5.19 -1.92 14.33
C LEU A 300 -6.18 -3.10 14.27
N ILE A 301 -7.12 -3.10 13.33
CA ILE A 301 -7.98 -4.27 13.04
C ILE A 301 -7.11 -5.50 12.73
N GLY A 302 -5.99 -5.30 12.03
CA GLY A 302 -5.02 -6.37 11.77
C GLY A 302 -4.42 -6.98 13.03
N GLY A 303 -4.28 -6.18 14.10
CA GLY A 303 -3.82 -6.64 15.40
C GLY A 303 -4.80 -7.61 16.08
N LEU A 304 -6.11 -7.42 15.90
CA LEU A 304 -7.12 -8.35 16.40
C LEU A 304 -6.96 -9.75 15.77
N PHE A 305 -6.57 -9.82 14.48
CA PHE A 305 -6.31 -11.09 13.81
C PHE A 305 -5.04 -11.82 14.27
N LEU A 306 -4.24 -11.25 15.17
CA LEU A 306 -3.12 -11.94 15.82
C LEU A 306 -3.57 -12.72 17.06
N LEU A 307 -4.76 -12.40 17.60
CA LEU A 307 -5.31 -13.05 18.79
C LEU A 307 -6.07 -14.34 18.42
N PHE A 308 -6.49 -14.46 17.16
CA PHE A 308 -7.24 -15.58 16.60
C PHE A 308 -6.48 -16.15 15.39
#